data_5e06e055a36ff0f659e2e06eca3681f3
#
_entry.id   5e06e055a36ff0f659e2e06eca3681f3
#
_cell.length_a   1.000
_cell.length_b   1.000
_cell.length_c   1.000
_cell.angle_alpha   90.00
_cell.angle_beta   90.00
_cell.angle_gamma   90.00
#
_symmetry.space_group_name_H-M   'P 1'
#
loop_
_entity.id
_entity.type
_entity.pdbx_description
1 polymer ?
#
loop_
_entity_poly.entity_id
_entity_poly.type
_entity_poly.pdbx_seq_one_letter_code
_entity_poly.pdbx_strand_id
1 'polypeptide(L)'
;MHRLFYTFFVFLLLIFPFTACSTTVPANCSQAIVGITDNWNSSHVTLTLVEKDTTGKWQQVLGPIRGRLGRNGTAWGLGIHSNPPGYRKKEGDGRSPAGIFAVGGLWVTNPTPVQHDPAIPYVKVSPADLWVTDPAYPKLYNRHVRLRHPARTPWELKEQMRQTDYPHSIKMLVHHNTVKSVGKPIVGGGSSIFFHIWRREGAAPTAGCTSMHEDNLRALISRLRARRNPVYILLPRAEYAKYRKAWKLP
;
A
#
# COMPACT_ATOMS: atom_id res chain seq x y z
N MET A 1 16.65 73.00 -21.47
CA MET A 1 15.59 72.41 -20.63
C MET A 1 15.39 70.94 -21.04
N HIS A 2 16.04 70.02 -20.37
CA HIS A 2 15.86 68.57 -20.63
C HIS A 2 14.91 67.98 -19.59
N ARG A 3 13.75 67.48 -20.03
CA ARG A 3 12.79 66.76 -19.19
C ARG A 3 13.15 65.30 -19.21
N LEU A 4 13.59 64.76 -18.06
CA LEU A 4 13.76 63.33 -17.81
C LEU A 4 12.38 62.69 -17.55
N PHE A 5 11.99 61.74 -18.41
CA PHE A 5 10.83 60.88 -18.14
C PHE A 5 11.32 59.62 -17.39
N TYR A 6 10.89 59.49 -16.12
CA TYR A 6 11.08 58.25 -15.38
C TYR A 6 9.91 57.32 -15.67
N THR A 7 10.20 56.21 -16.34
CA THR A 7 9.24 55.15 -16.57
C THR A 7 9.27 54.18 -15.38
N PHE A 8 8.20 54.17 -14.57
CA PHE A 8 8.06 53.21 -13.48
C PHE A 8 7.60 51.88 -14.06
N PHE A 9 8.44 50.85 -13.99
CA PHE A 9 8.07 49.45 -14.28
C PHE A 9 7.45 48.87 -13.00
N VAL A 10 6.13 48.68 -13.00
CA VAL A 10 5.43 47.91 -11.95
C VAL A 10 5.58 46.42 -12.26
N PHE A 11 6.44 45.74 -11.50
CA PHE A 11 6.53 44.29 -11.53
C PHE A 11 5.31 43.67 -10.81
N LEU A 12 4.35 43.20 -11.57
CA LEU A 12 3.22 42.43 -11.04
C LEU A 12 3.69 41.04 -10.68
N LEU A 13 3.98 40.77 -9.39
CA LEU A 13 4.27 39.44 -8.86
C LEU A 13 2.99 38.60 -8.96
N LEU A 14 2.88 37.77 -9.99
CA LEU A 14 1.88 36.70 -10.08
C LEU A 14 2.18 35.63 -9.00
N ILE A 15 1.50 35.74 -7.87
CA ILE A 15 1.49 34.67 -6.85
C ILE A 15 0.61 33.56 -7.39
N PHE A 16 1.24 32.56 -8.02
CA PHE A 16 0.58 31.29 -8.30
C PHE A 16 0.30 30.60 -6.95
N PRO A 17 -0.96 30.26 -6.64
CA PRO A 17 -1.23 29.45 -5.47
C PRO A 17 -0.57 28.08 -5.68
N PHE A 18 0.48 27.79 -4.94
CA PHE A 18 0.96 26.42 -4.76
C PHE A 18 -0.18 25.63 -4.12
N THR A 19 -0.95 24.91 -4.92
CA THR A 19 -1.83 23.85 -4.41
C THR A 19 -0.94 22.79 -3.80
N ALA A 20 -0.67 22.95 -2.50
CA ALA A 20 -0.04 21.90 -1.71
C ALA A 20 -0.93 20.67 -1.84
N CYS A 21 -0.42 19.63 -2.50
CA CYS A 21 -1.08 18.33 -2.57
C CYS A 21 -1.36 17.89 -1.13
N SER A 22 -2.63 17.93 -0.73
CA SER A 22 -3.04 17.66 0.65
C SER A 22 -2.72 16.21 0.97
N THR A 23 -1.71 16.00 1.80
CA THR A 23 -1.19 14.70 2.22
C THR A 23 -2.02 14.15 3.36
N THR A 24 -3.30 13.94 3.12
CA THR A 24 -4.26 13.47 4.11
C THR A 24 -4.93 12.20 3.65
N VAL A 25 -5.50 11.45 4.58
CA VAL A 25 -6.48 10.41 4.22
C VAL A 25 -7.50 11.05 3.26
N PRO A 26 -7.75 10.48 2.08
CA PRO A 26 -8.66 11.06 1.10
C PRO A 26 -10.02 11.39 1.70
N ALA A 27 -10.61 12.53 1.33
CA ALA A 27 -11.89 12.98 1.89
C ALA A 27 -13.02 11.95 1.66
N ASN A 28 -13.00 11.28 0.51
CA ASN A 28 -13.94 10.23 0.12
C ASN A 28 -13.61 8.85 0.73
N CYS A 29 -12.54 8.74 1.54
CA CYS A 29 -12.22 7.52 2.27
C CYS A 29 -13.09 7.44 3.53
N SER A 30 -13.81 6.34 3.68
CA SER A 30 -14.61 6.05 4.87
C SER A 30 -14.32 4.67 5.47
N GLN A 31 -13.23 4.02 5.04
CA GLN A 31 -12.78 2.75 5.58
C GLN A 31 -11.24 2.70 5.59
N ALA A 32 -10.63 2.36 6.74
CA ALA A 32 -9.18 2.30 6.86
C ALA A 32 -8.74 1.07 7.66
N ILE A 33 -7.73 0.38 7.15
CA ILE A 33 -6.96 -0.61 7.89
C ILE A 33 -5.83 0.19 8.57
N VAL A 34 -5.81 0.25 9.90
CA VAL A 34 -4.80 0.95 10.67
C VAL A 34 -3.84 -0.07 11.29
N GLY A 35 -2.59 -0.02 10.88
CA GLY A 35 -1.50 -0.83 11.41
C GLY A 35 -0.53 0.01 12.22
N ILE A 36 -0.38 -0.32 13.50
CA ILE A 36 0.54 0.35 14.42
C ILE A 36 1.65 -0.60 14.81
N THR A 37 2.89 -0.15 14.61
CA THR A 37 4.09 -0.84 15.12
C THR A 37 4.67 -0.07 16.31
N ASP A 38 5.41 -0.74 17.18
CA ASP A 38 6.03 -0.07 18.33
C ASP A 38 7.10 0.94 17.89
N ASN A 39 7.89 0.57 16.87
CA ASN A 39 8.96 1.41 16.32
C ASN A 39 9.29 0.99 14.88
N TRP A 40 10.25 1.67 14.25
CA TRP A 40 10.68 1.44 12.87
C TRP A 40 11.26 0.04 12.61
N ASN A 41 11.81 -0.62 13.62
CA ASN A 41 12.47 -1.92 13.49
C ASN A 41 11.58 -3.11 13.91
N SER A 42 10.36 -2.83 14.40
CA SER A 42 9.42 -3.89 14.77
C SER A 42 8.91 -4.63 13.53
N SER A 43 9.04 -5.95 13.54
CA SER A 43 8.41 -6.86 12.56
C SER A 43 7.01 -7.31 12.99
N HIS A 44 6.47 -6.75 14.07
CA HIS A 44 5.12 -6.98 14.56
C HIS A 44 4.24 -5.76 14.34
N VAL A 45 2.97 -5.99 14.09
CA VAL A 45 1.98 -4.95 13.91
C VAL A 45 0.65 -5.35 14.56
N THR A 46 -0.01 -4.38 15.16
CA THR A 46 -1.42 -4.50 15.55
C THR A 46 -2.27 -3.80 14.50
N LEU A 47 -3.22 -4.52 13.92
CA LEU A 47 -4.10 -4.04 12.86
C LEU A 47 -5.52 -3.89 13.39
N THR A 48 -6.19 -2.81 12.98
CA THR A 48 -7.62 -2.60 13.20
C THR A 48 -8.26 -2.15 11.90
N LEU A 49 -9.50 -2.57 11.64
CA LEU A 49 -10.33 -1.98 10.60
C LEU A 49 -11.25 -0.97 11.25
N VAL A 50 -11.23 0.25 10.74
CA VAL A 50 -12.09 1.33 11.18
C VAL A 50 -12.95 1.84 10.02
N GLU A 51 -14.16 2.27 10.34
CA GLU A 51 -15.12 2.83 9.39
C GLU A 51 -15.66 4.16 9.92
N LYS A 52 -15.94 5.10 9.02
CA LYS A 52 -16.71 6.29 9.39
C LYS A 52 -18.19 5.94 9.55
N ASP A 53 -18.74 6.36 10.66
CA ASP A 53 -20.19 6.32 10.90
C ASP A 53 -20.92 7.43 10.13
N THR A 54 -22.21 7.54 10.31
CA THR A 54 -23.07 8.55 9.66
C THR A 54 -22.72 9.99 10.07
N THR A 55 -22.02 10.18 11.19
CA THR A 55 -21.52 11.49 11.67
C THR A 55 -20.11 11.81 11.15
N GLY A 56 -19.49 10.88 10.41
CA GLY A 56 -18.12 11.00 9.90
C GLY A 56 -17.04 10.63 10.93
N LYS A 57 -17.39 10.12 12.10
CA LYS A 57 -16.45 9.67 13.13
C LYS A 57 -15.97 8.25 12.83
N TRP A 58 -14.68 8.00 13.04
CA TRP A 58 -14.08 6.69 12.90
C TRP A 58 -14.48 5.77 14.06
N GLN A 59 -14.99 4.59 13.74
CA GLN A 59 -15.37 3.52 14.65
C GLN A 59 -14.61 2.24 14.31
N GLN A 60 -14.10 1.53 15.29
CA GLN A 60 -13.47 0.24 15.09
C GLN A 60 -14.55 -0.82 14.82
N VAL A 61 -14.41 -1.56 13.72
CA VAL A 61 -15.34 -2.61 13.29
C VAL A 61 -14.73 -4.00 13.24
N LEU A 62 -13.38 -4.09 13.27
CA LEU A 62 -12.65 -5.36 13.36
C LEU A 62 -11.29 -5.16 14.03
N GLY A 63 -10.86 -6.16 14.78
CA GLY A 63 -9.56 -6.19 15.48
C GLY A 63 -9.71 -5.98 17.00
N PRO A 64 -8.58 -5.90 17.73
CA PRO A 64 -7.21 -5.90 17.22
C PRO A 64 -6.78 -7.24 16.60
N ILE A 65 -6.05 -7.17 15.50
CA ILE A 65 -5.49 -8.32 14.79
C ILE A 65 -3.97 -8.27 14.90
N ARG A 66 -3.35 -9.38 15.31
CA ARG A 66 -1.89 -9.51 15.28
C ARG A 66 -1.42 -9.81 13.86
N GLY A 67 -0.40 -9.09 13.40
CA GLY A 67 0.21 -9.30 12.10
C GLY A 67 1.74 -9.28 12.15
N ARG A 68 2.34 -9.70 11.04
CA ARG A 68 3.78 -9.69 10.83
C ARG A 68 4.13 -8.80 9.65
N LEU A 69 5.25 -8.15 9.76
CA LEU A 69 5.82 -7.25 8.77
C LEU A 69 7.18 -7.74 8.27
N GLY A 70 7.84 -6.95 7.47
CA GLY A 70 9.20 -7.17 7.03
C GLY A 70 10.15 -7.45 8.19
N ARG A 71 11.09 -8.39 8.01
CA ARG A 71 12.06 -8.83 9.04
C ARG A 71 12.87 -7.69 9.64
N ASN A 72 13.07 -6.60 8.89
CA ASN A 72 13.81 -5.41 9.30
C ASN A 72 12.88 -4.25 9.71
N GLY A 73 11.58 -4.51 9.95
CA GLY A 73 10.59 -3.52 10.35
C GLY A 73 10.00 -2.74 9.17
N THR A 74 9.93 -1.42 9.29
CA THR A 74 9.28 -0.52 8.33
C THR A 74 10.23 0.55 7.78
N ALA A 75 9.88 1.15 6.65
CA ALA A 75 10.53 2.32 6.04
C ALA A 75 9.49 3.13 5.27
N TRP A 76 9.69 4.43 5.08
CA TRP A 76 8.76 5.27 4.33
C TRP A 76 8.54 4.73 2.91
N GLY A 77 7.30 4.45 2.60
CA GLY A 77 6.86 3.91 1.32
C GLY A 77 6.48 4.98 0.30
N LEU A 78 6.10 4.52 -0.88
CA LEU A 78 5.58 5.33 -1.98
C LEU A 78 4.06 5.09 -2.07
N GLY A 79 3.30 5.89 -1.34
CA GLY A 79 1.85 5.81 -1.21
C GLY A 79 1.17 7.11 -1.66
N ILE A 80 0.02 7.38 -1.06
CA ILE A 80 -0.78 8.60 -1.32
C ILE A 80 -0.49 9.72 -0.29
N HIS A 81 0.48 9.50 0.59
CA HIS A 81 0.96 10.47 1.58
C HIS A 81 2.13 11.28 1.02
N SER A 82 2.47 12.39 1.70
CA SER A 82 3.69 13.17 1.42
C SER A 82 4.93 12.33 1.65
N ASN A 83 6.05 12.89 1.25
CA ASN A 83 7.37 12.30 1.46
C ASN A 83 8.01 12.83 2.77
N PRO A 84 7.71 12.25 3.97
CA PRO A 84 8.36 12.67 5.19
C PRO A 84 9.87 12.40 5.14
N PRO A 85 10.70 13.11 5.91
CA PRO A 85 12.12 12.81 6.01
C PRO A 85 12.35 11.46 6.68
N GLY A 86 13.44 10.76 6.32
CA GLY A 86 13.82 9.48 6.91
C GLY A 86 14.14 8.41 5.89
N TYR A 87 14.36 7.20 6.38
CA TYR A 87 14.75 6.04 5.55
C TYR A 87 13.61 5.64 4.59
N ARG A 88 13.98 5.49 3.32
CA ARG A 88 13.04 5.12 2.24
C ARG A 88 13.06 3.62 1.98
N LYS A 89 11.89 3.07 1.73
CA LYS A 89 11.71 1.70 1.26
C LYS A 89 12.48 1.49 -0.03
N LYS A 90 13.24 0.39 -0.06
CA LYS A 90 13.99 -0.07 -1.24
C LYS A 90 13.64 -1.52 -1.55
N GLU A 91 13.87 -1.94 -2.79
CA GLU A 91 13.74 -3.34 -3.17
C GLU A 91 14.72 -4.19 -2.35
N GLY A 92 14.26 -5.35 -1.84
CA GLY A 92 15.08 -6.29 -1.09
C GLY A 92 15.51 -5.88 0.33
N ASP A 93 15.12 -4.70 0.84
CA ASP A 93 15.53 -4.20 2.17
C ASP A 93 14.90 -4.95 3.36
N GLY A 94 13.95 -5.84 3.10
CA GLY A 94 13.25 -6.59 4.14
C GLY A 94 12.35 -5.73 5.03
N ARG A 95 11.94 -4.53 4.60
CA ARG A 95 11.07 -3.62 5.34
C ARG A 95 9.69 -3.51 4.69
N SER A 96 8.67 -3.37 5.50
CA SER A 96 7.32 -3.03 5.03
C SER A 96 7.21 -1.53 4.78
N PRO A 97 6.48 -1.09 3.74
CA PRO A 97 6.29 0.33 3.49
C PRO A 97 5.40 0.97 4.55
N ALA A 98 5.89 2.01 5.23
CA ALA A 98 5.13 2.87 6.11
C ALA A 98 4.50 4.03 5.34
N GLY A 99 3.29 4.45 5.75
CA GLY A 99 2.55 5.54 5.12
C GLY A 99 1.07 5.25 4.96
N ILE A 100 0.44 5.88 3.95
CA ILE A 100 -0.96 5.69 3.59
C ILE A 100 -1.00 5.14 2.16
N PHE A 101 -1.71 4.03 1.97
CA PHE A 101 -1.80 3.32 0.69
C PHE A 101 -3.25 2.99 0.37
N ALA A 102 -3.67 3.13 -0.87
CA ALA A 102 -4.89 2.48 -1.31
C ALA A 102 -4.71 0.96 -1.21
N VAL A 103 -5.78 0.22 -0.99
CA VAL A 103 -5.79 -1.24 -0.97
C VAL A 103 -6.84 -1.77 -1.93
N GLY A 104 -6.67 -3.00 -2.36
CA GLY A 104 -7.65 -3.70 -3.18
C GLY A 104 -7.02 -4.42 -4.36
N GLY A 105 -7.82 -5.28 -4.96
CA GLY A 105 -7.36 -6.31 -5.89
C GLY A 105 -6.91 -7.55 -5.13
N LEU A 106 -7.51 -8.67 -5.51
CA LEU A 106 -7.27 -9.99 -4.92
C LEU A 106 -6.65 -10.91 -5.97
N TRP A 107 -5.60 -11.62 -5.57
CA TRP A 107 -4.97 -12.70 -6.35
C TRP A 107 -5.03 -13.97 -5.51
N VAL A 108 -5.83 -14.93 -5.96
CA VAL A 108 -6.22 -16.08 -5.14
C VAL A 108 -5.93 -17.40 -5.86
N THR A 109 -5.23 -18.30 -5.18
CA THR A 109 -5.11 -19.74 -5.53
C THR A 109 -5.77 -20.64 -4.50
N ASN A 110 -6.20 -20.06 -3.35
CA ASN A 110 -6.79 -20.84 -2.26
C ASN A 110 -8.03 -21.61 -2.75
N PRO A 111 -8.16 -22.92 -2.47
CA PRO A 111 -9.30 -23.71 -2.89
C PRO A 111 -10.61 -23.26 -2.25
N THR A 112 -10.54 -22.74 -1.02
CA THR A 112 -11.72 -22.20 -0.33
C THR A 112 -12.04 -20.78 -0.85
N PRO A 113 -13.25 -20.51 -1.33
CA PRO A 113 -13.65 -19.20 -1.82
C PRO A 113 -13.40 -18.09 -0.80
N VAL A 114 -12.99 -16.92 -1.29
CA VAL A 114 -12.79 -15.72 -0.47
C VAL A 114 -14.00 -14.81 -0.67
N GLN A 115 -14.78 -14.62 0.41
CA GLN A 115 -15.89 -13.67 0.40
C GLN A 115 -15.33 -12.24 0.29
N HIS A 116 -15.79 -11.47 -0.69
CA HIS A 116 -15.34 -10.11 -0.95
C HIS A 116 -16.45 -9.27 -1.60
N ASP A 117 -16.27 -7.95 -1.59
CA ASP A 117 -17.11 -7.05 -2.38
C ASP A 117 -16.85 -7.29 -3.89
N PRO A 118 -17.90 -7.58 -4.72
CA PRO A 118 -17.73 -7.81 -6.16
C PRO A 118 -17.05 -6.66 -6.91
N ALA A 119 -17.11 -5.44 -6.39
CA ALA A 119 -16.44 -4.28 -6.98
C ALA A 119 -14.91 -4.25 -6.71
N ILE A 120 -14.38 -5.14 -5.86
CA ILE A 120 -12.94 -5.34 -5.68
C ILE A 120 -12.45 -6.32 -6.76
N PRO A 121 -11.49 -5.93 -7.62
CA PRO A 121 -10.95 -6.83 -8.65
C PRO A 121 -10.47 -8.15 -8.06
N TYR A 122 -10.86 -9.26 -8.69
CA TYR A 122 -10.51 -10.60 -8.26
C TYR A 122 -9.87 -11.38 -9.41
N VAL A 123 -8.70 -11.93 -9.15
CA VAL A 123 -7.96 -12.77 -10.10
C VAL A 123 -7.79 -14.17 -9.49
N LYS A 124 -8.40 -15.17 -10.11
CA LYS A 124 -8.02 -16.57 -9.88
C LYS A 124 -6.67 -16.78 -10.58
N VAL A 125 -5.63 -16.92 -9.77
CA VAL A 125 -4.23 -17.01 -10.27
C VAL A 125 -4.03 -18.35 -10.96
N SER A 126 -3.37 -18.29 -12.12
CA SER A 126 -3.04 -19.42 -12.98
C SER A 126 -1.53 -19.47 -13.27
N PRO A 127 -1.00 -20.53 -13.87
CA PRO A 127 0.40 -20.58 -14.31
C PRO A 127 0.80 -19.48 -15.32
N ALA A 128 -0.16 -18.75 -15.87
CA ALA A 128 0.07 -17.65 -16.81
C ALA A 128 0.21 -16.27 -16.11
N ASP A 129 0.02 -16.20 -14.80
CA ASP A 129 0.01 -14.93 -14.07
C ASP A 129 1.39 -14.62 -13.48
N LEU A 130 1.93 -13.45 -13.85
CA LEU A 130 3.20 -12.92 -13.36
C LEU A 130 2.95 -11.68 -12.49
N TRP A 131 3.84 -11.46 -11.51
CA TRP A 131 4.00 -10.15 -10.87
C TRP A 131 5.43 -9.69 -11.12
N VAL A 132 5.60 -8.73 -12.04
CA VAL A 132 6.93 -8.38 -12.54
C VAL A 132 7.68 -7.51 -11.52
N THR A 133 8.84 -8.00 -11.08
CA THR A 133 9.74 -7.34 -10.13
C THR A 133 11.11 -7.05 -10.74
N ASP A 134 11.38 -7.54 -11.95
CA ASP A 134 12.65 -7.40 -12.64
C ASP A 134 12.89 -5.94 -13.09
N PRO A 135 13.97 -5.29 -12.63
CA PRO A 135 14.33 -3.92 -13.01
C PRO A 135 14.65 -3.76 -14.51
N ALA A 136 15.01 -4.84 -15.21
CA ALA A 136 15.25 -4.82 -16.65
C ALA A 136 13.97 -4.54 -17.46
N TYR A 137 12.80 -4.68 -16.86
CA TYR A 137 11.51 -4.42 -17.49
C TYR A 137 10.76 -3.24 -16.83
N PRO A 138 11.27 -2.01 -16.87
CA PRO A 138 10.75 -0.87 -16.11
C PRO A 138 9.30 -0.50 -16.46
N LYS A 139 8.83 -0.82 -17.68
CA LYS A 139 7.43 -0.61 -18.08
C LYS A 139 6.46 -1.59 -17.44
N LEU A 140 6.93 -2.77 -17.05
CA LEU A 140 6.15 -3.83 -16.42
C LEU A 140 6.39 -3.90 -14.90
N TYR A 141 7.41 -3.20 -14.39
CA TYR A 141 7.82 -3.27 -13.00
C TYR A 141 6.66 -2.98 -12.03
N ASN A 142 6.54 -3.84 -11.02
CA ASN A 142 5.50 -3.82 -9.99
C ASN A 142 4.07 -3.85 -10.55
N ARG A 143 3.86 -4.70 -11.57
CA ARG A 143 2.56 -4.90 -12.23
C ARG A 143 2.23 -6.38 -12.37
N HIS A 144 0.94 -6.68 -12.33
CA HIS A 144 0.40 -7.96 -12.76
C HIS A 144 0.42 -8.03 -14.30
N VAL A 145 0.91 -9.14 -14.83
CA VAL A 145 0.91 -9.47 -16.26
C VAL A 145 0.31 -10.86 -16.43
N ARG A 146 -0.66 -11.00 -17.31
CA ARG A 146 -1.19 -12.32 -17.70
C ARG A 146 -0.70 -12.67 -19.10
N LEU A 147 0.04 -13.78 -19.18
CA LEU A 147 0.50 -14.35 -20.42
C LEU A 147 -0.66 -15.03 -21.16
N ARG A 148 -0.49 -15.27 -22.47
CA ARG A 148 -1.41 -16.09 -23.28
C ARG A 148 -1.14 -17.59 -23.18
N HIS A 149 -0.14 -17.99 -22.40
CA HIS A 149 0.31 -19.37 -22.17
C HIS A 149 0.83 -19.48 -20.73
N PRO A 150 0.94 -20.69 -20.16
CA PRO A 150 1.65 -20.89 -18.90
C PRO A 150 3.09 -20.39 -18.98
N ALA A 151 3.61 -19.86 -17.87
CA ALA A 151 5.01 -19.42 -17.78
C ALA A 151 5.96 -20.58 -18.13
N ARG A 152 6.93 -20.36 -19.01
CA ARG A 152 7.81 -21.38 -19.59
C ARG A 152 9.27 -20.97 -19.73
N THR A 153 9.55 -19.67 -19.93
CA THR A 153 10.94 -19.18 -19.99
C THR A 153 11.49 -19.00 -18.57
N PRO A 154 12.83 -19.01 -18.37
CA PRO A 154 13.43 -18.76 -17.04
C PRO A 154 12.96 -17.46 -16.41
N TRP A 155 12.80 -16.40 -17.19
CA TRP A 155 12.29 -15.11 -16.70
C TRP A 155 10.82 -15.21 -16.29
N GLU A 156 9.95 -15.78 -17.10
CA GLU A 156 8.54 -15.95 -16.78
C GLU A 156 8.33 -16.80 -15.52
N LEU A 157 9.10 -17.90 -15.38
CA LEU A 157 9.04 -18.76 -14.19
C LEU A 157 9.52 -18.03 -12.92
N LYS A 158 10.51 -17.14 -13.05
CA LYS A 158 10.99 -16.31 -11.94
C LYS A 158 9.93 -15.32 -11.47
N GLU A 159 9.24 -14.65 -12.40
CA GLU A 159 8.24 -13.63 -12.10
C GLU A 159 6.83 -14.23 -11.88
N GLN A 160 6.66 -15.55 -12.05
CA GLN A 160 5.37 -16.23 -11.90
C GLN A 160 4.81 -16.08 -10.47
N MET A 161 3.54 -15.74 -10.38
CA MET A 161 2.79 -15.79 -9.12
C MET A 161 2.62 -17.25 -8.70
N ARG A 162 3.32 -17.66 -7.63
CA ARG A 162 3.38 -19.06 -7.18
C ARG A 162 2.02 -19.63 -6.85
N GLN A 163 1.75 -20.86 -7.32
CA GLN A 163 0.49 -21.57 -7.16
C GLN A 163 0.45 -22.41 -5.88
N THR A 164 1.61 -22.92 -5.44
CA THR A 164 1.73 -23.98 -4.40
C THR A 164 2.12 -23.43 -3.03
N ASP A 165 2.37 -22.12 -2.91
CA ASP A 165 2.76 -21.50 -1.65
C ASP A 165 1.52 -21.07 -0.87
N TYR A 166 1.06 -21.91 0.06
CA TYR A 166 -0.16 -21.66 0.84
C TYR A 166 -0.23 -20.28 1.51
N PRO A 167 0.82 -19.75 2.17
CA PRO A 167 0.82 -18.41 2.71
C PRO A 167 0.48 -17.32 1.69
N HIS A 168 0.78 -17.52 0.41
CA HIS A 168 0.43 -16.62 -0.68
C HIS A 168 -0.81 -17.05 -1.47
N SER A 169 -1.58 -18.02 -0.96
CA SER A 169 -2.80 -18.47 -1.63
C SER A 169 -3.93 -17.42 -1.63
N ILE A 170 -3.89 -16.47 -0.70
CA ILE A 170 -4.74 -15.28 -0.67
C ILE A 170 -3.83 -14.05 -0.59
N LYS A 171 -3.87 -13.21 -1.62
CA LYS A 171 -3.10 -11.96 -1.68
C LYS A 171 -4.03 -10.80 -1.95
N MET A 172 -3.97 -9.74 -1.11
CA MET A 172 -4.64 -8.47 -1.35
C MET A 172 -3.59 -7.38 -1.51
N LEU A 173 -3.64 -6.65 -2.63
CA LEU A 173 -2.63 -5.66 -2.99
C LEU A 173 -2.66 -4.44 -2.05
N VAL A 174 -1.48 -4.06 -1.57
CA VAL A 174 -1.19 -2.74 -1.03
C VAL A 174 -0.58 -1.90 -2.15
N HIS A 175 -1.21 -0.79 -2.51
CA HIS A 175 -0.75 0.06 -3.61
C HIS A 175 0.48 0.89 -3.20
N HIS A 176 1.56 0.21 -2.80
CA HIS A 176 2.88 0.80 -2.63
C HIS A 176 3.62 0.79 -3.96
N ASN A 177 4.14 1.94 -4.39
CA ASN A 177 4.93 2.06 -5.61
C ASN A 177 4.23 1.48 -6.85
N THR A 178 2.93 1.66 -6.96
CA THR A 178 2.11 1.21 -8.10
C THR A 178 1.68 2.40 -8.95
N VAL A 179 1.13 2.13 -10.13
CA VAL A 179 0.53 3.19 -10.99
C VAL A 179 -0.49 4.01 -10.21
N LYS A 180 -1.30 3.36 -9.37
CA LYS A 180 -2.35 4.03 -8.57
C LYS A 180 -1.78 4.98 -7.51
N SER A 181 -0.57 4.71 -6.99
CA SER A 181 0.04 5.54 -5.94
C SER A 181 0.98 6.63 -6.47
N VAL A 182 1.74 6.34 -7.53
CA VAL A 182 2.81 7.24 -8.01
C VAL A 182 2.76 7.52 -9.51
N GLY A 183 1.71 7.08 -10.21
CA GLY A 183 1.56 7.21 -11.67
C GLY A 183 2.50 6.27 -12.44
N LYS A 184 3.78 6.32 -12.19
CA LYS A 184 4.80 5.44 -12.76
C LYS A 184 5.61 4.80 -11.65
N PRO A 185 5.59 3.45 -11.49
CA PRO A 185 6.41 2.76 -10.50
C PRO A 185 7.89 3.10 -10.63
N ILE A 186 8.55 3.32 -9.50
CA ILE A 186 9.98 3.62 -9.42
C ILE A 186 10.73 2.30 -9.24
N VAL A 187 11.56 1.95 -10.22
CA VAL A 187 12.41 0.75 -10.15
C VAL A 187 13.33 0.84 -8.94
N GLY A 188 13.41 -0.24 -8.16
CA GLY A 188 14.17 -0.28 -6.92
C GLY A 188 13.48 0.35 -5.70
N GLY A 189 12.31 0.99 -5.87
CA GLY A 189 11.52 1.58 -4.79
C GLY A 189 10.71 0.59 -3.95
N GLY A 190 10.86 -0.70 -4.20
CA GLY A 190 10.09 -1.79 -3.59
C GLY A 190 8.89 -2.19 -4.44
N SER A 191 8.62 -3.49 -4.48
CA SER A 191 7.57 -4.09 -5.30
C SER A 191 6.87 -5.23 -4.55
N SER A 192 5.77 -5.74 -5.12
CA SER A 192 5.10 -6.98 -4.68
C SER A 192 4.66 -6.94 -3.20
N ILE A 193 4.05 -5.84 -2.76
CA ILE A 193 3.57 -5.66 -1.38
C ILE A 193 2.10 -6.04 -1.28
N PHE A 194 1.82 -7.06 -0.47
CA PHE A 194 0.49 -7.60 -0.26
C PHE A 194 0.17 -7.82 1.21
N PHE A 195 -1.11 -7.90 1.53
CA PHE A 195 -1.59 -8.69 2.65
C PHE A 195 -1.65 -10.16 2.23
N HIS A 196 -1.19 -11.07 3.11
CA HIS A 196 -1.28 -12.51 2.86
C HIS A 196 -1.35 -13.30 4.17
N ILE A 197 -1.57 -14.62 4.09
CA ILE A 197 -1.57 -15.52 5.25
C ILE A 197 -0.14 -15.59 5.81
N TRP A 198 0.00 -15.59 7.11
CA TRP A 198 1.32 -15.69 7.74
C TRP A 198 1.96 -17.09 7.61
N ARG A 199 3.26 -17.18 7.88
CA ARG A 199 4.01 -18.41 7.93
C ARG A 199 4.22 -18.84 9.38
N ARG A 200 4.29 -20.15 9.64
CA ARG A 200 4.62 -20.72 10.95
C ARG A 200 3.79 -20.05 12.07
N GLU A 201 2.48 -19.93 11.86
CA GLU A 201 1.54 -19.35 12.82
C GLU A 201 1.97 -17.97 13.34
N GLY A 202 2.61 -17.17 12.49
CA GLY A 202 3.08 -15.84 12.82
C GLY A 202 4.48 -15.79 13.46
N ALA A 203 5.19 -16.90 13.60
CA ALA A 203 6.58 -16.88 14.08
C ALA A 203 7.55 -16.26 13.07
N ALA A 204 7.29 -16.41 11.76
CA ALA A 204 8.17 -15.88 10.71
C ALA A 204 7.75 -14.48 10.26
N PRO A 205 8.69 -13.50 10.18
CA PRO A 205 8.44 -12.21 9.53
C PRO A 205 8.39 -12.36 8.01
N THR A 206 8.03 -11.29 7.31
CA THR A 206 7.96 -11.23 5.84
C THR A 206 9.21 -10.58 5.23
N ALA A 207 9.23 -10.47 3.90
CA ALA A 207 10.23 -9.68 3.18
C ALA A 207 9.80 -8.21 2.97
N GLY A 208 8.57 -7.84 3.39
CA GLY A 208 8.02 -6.50 3.21
C GLY A 208 6.48 -6.47 3.19
N CYS A 209 5.83 -7.60 2.96
CA CYS A 209 4.38 -7.74 3.02
C CYS A 209 3.85 -7.59 4.46
N THR A 210 2.53 -7.47 4.59
CA THR A 210 1.83 -7.60 5.87
C THR A 210 1.12 -8.94 5.90
N SER A 211 1.39 -9.78 6.90
CA SER A 211 0.74 -11.08 7.00
C SER A 211 0.02 -11.26 8.33
N MET A 212 -1.00 -12.10 8.34
CA MET A 212 -1.83 -12.40 9.50
C MET A 212 -2.43 -13.80 9.42
N HIS A 213 -3.09 -14.27 10.48
CA HIS A 213 -3.85 -15.52 10.46
C HIS A 213 -4.91 -15.48 9.33
N GLU A 214 -5.14 -16.63 8.70
CA GLU A 214 -6.05 -16.73 7.56
C GLU A 214 -7.45 -16.22 7.88
N ASP A 215 -8.03 -16.63 9.01
CA ASP A 215 -9.38 -16.19 9.39
C ASP A 215 -9.47 -14.65 9.54
N ASN A 216 -8.43 -14.04 10.08
CA ASN A 216 -8.36 -12.58 10.20
C ASN A 216 -8.25 -11.91 8.82
N LEU A 217 -7.45 -12.48 7.90
CA LEU A 217 -7.34 -11.98 6.54
C LEU A 217 -8.68 -12.10 5.79
N ARG A 218 -9.36 -13.24 5.91
CA ARG A 218 -10.68 -13.48 5.34
C ARG A 218 -11.73 -12.53 5.93
N ALA A 219 -11.75 -12.37 7.26
CA ALA A 219 -12.63 -11.45 7.94
C ALA A 219 -12.39 -9.99 7.54
N LEU A 220 -11.13 -9.59 7.36
CA LEU A 220 -10.76 -8.28 6.86
C LEU A 220 -11.28 -8.06 5.44
N ILE A 221 -10.96 -8.96 4.51
CA ILE A 221 -11.36 -8.86 3.09
C ILE A 221 -12.89 -8.83 2.95
N SER A 222 -13.61 -9.68 3.68
CA SER A 222 -15.08 -9.75 3.62
C SER A 222 -15.79 -8.47 4.04
N ARG A 223 -15.13 -7.62 4.85
CA ARG A 223 -15.67 -6.34 5.32
C ARG A 223 -15.28 -5.15 4.44
N LEU A 224 -14.25 -5.27 3.60
CA LEU A 224 -13.85 -4.17 2.73
C LEU A 224 -14.93 -3.87 1.68
N ARG A 225 -15.13 -2.59 1.39
CA ARG A 225 -16.09 -2.11 0.40
C ARG A 225 -15.40 -1.12 -0.54
N ALA A 226 -15.34 -1.43 -1.82
CA ALA A 226 -14.69 -0.60 -2.84
C ALA A 226 -15.24 0.84 -2.82
N ARG A 227 -16.57 1.02 -2.66
CA ARG A 227 -17.25 2.32 -2.58
C ARG A 227 -16.81 3.19 -1.41
N ARG A 228 -16.20 2.60 -0.38
CA ARG A 228 -15.67 3.30 0.80
C ARG A 228 -14.23 3.78 0.61
N ASN A 229 -13.62 3.52 -0.56
CA ASN A 229 -12.25 3.88 -0.90
C ASN A 229 -11.24 3.48 0.20
N PRO A 230 -11.15 2.18 0.55
CA PRO A 230 -10.37 1.72 1.67
C PRO A 230 -8.88 2.05 1.51
N VAL A 231 -8.25 2.45 2.61
CA VAL A 231 -6.81 2.68 2.69
C VAL A 231 -6.16 1.80 3.74
N TYR A 232 -4.87 1.53 3.57
CA TYR A 232 -3.99 0.98 4.59
C TYR A 232 -3.08 2.07 5.13
N ILE A 233 -3.09 2.28 6.43
CA ILE A 233 -2.24 3.19 7.17
C ILE A 233 -1.30 2.31 8.00
N LEU A 234 -0.01 2.33 7.69
CA LEU A 234 1.00 1.60 8.47
C LEU A 234 2.03 2.60 8.99
N LEU A 235 2.10 2.76 10.30
CA LEU A 235 3.01 3.71 10.94
C LEU A 235 3.54 3.17 12.27
N PRO A 236 4.79 3.49 12.62
CA PRO A 236 5.24 3.43 14.01
C PRO A 236 4.38 4.32 14.90
N ARG A 237 4.15 3.92 16.15
CA ARG A 237 3.31 4.63 17.10
C ARG A 237 3.64 6.12 17.22
N ALA A 238 4.92 6.44 17.30
CA ALA A 238 5.38 7.84 17.38
C ALA A 238 5.01 8.64 16.13
N GLU A 239 5.19 8.05 14.94
CA GLU A 239 4.84 8.70 13.68
C GLU A 239 3.33 8.84 13.49
N TYR A 240 2.56 7.84 13.93
CA TYR A 240 1.10 7.93 13.93
C TYR A 240 0.62 9.10 14.78
N ALA A 241 1.14 9.25 15.99
CA ALA A 241 0.82 10.38 16.89
C ALA A 241 1.21 11.73 16.25
N LYS A 242 2.43 11.80 15.71
CA LYS A 242 2.98 13.01 15.06
C LYS A 242 2.13 13.49 13.87
N TYR A 243 1.73 12.56 12.99
CA TYR A 243 1.01 12.91 11.76
C TYR A 243 -0.51 12.86 11.88
N ARG A 244 -1.06 12.39 13.02
CA ARG A 244 -2.50 12.17 13.20
C ARG A 244 -3.36 13.35 12.79
N LYS A 245 -3.05 14.55 13.28
CA LYS A 245 -3.81 15.76 12.94
C LYS A 245 -3.57 16.19 11.49
N ALA A 246 -2.32 16.30 11.07
CA ALA A 246 -1.94 16.79 9.75
C ALA A 246 -2.45 15.89 8.62
N TRP A 247 -2.43 14.57 8.81
CA TRP A 247 -2.89 13.59 7.81
C TRP A 247 -4.34 13.17 8.01
N LYS A 248 -5.06 13.74 9.00
CA LYS A 248 -6.44 13.40 9.35
C LYS A 248 -6.64 11.89 9.55
N LEU A 249 -5.68 11.25 10.27
CA LEU A 249 -5.74 9.82 10.56
C LEU A 249 -6.92 9.51 11.51
N PRO A 250 -7.44 8.27 11.47
CA PRO A 250 -8.47 7.78 12.37
C PRO A 250 -8.20 8.01 13.85
#